data_4aeb031536cada3b1de22257bbf162b9
#
_entry.id   4aeb031536cada3b1de22257bbf162b9
#
_cell.length_a   1.000
_cell.length_b   1.000
_cell.length_c   1.000
_cell.angle_alpha   90.00
_cell.angle_beta   90.00
_cell.angle_gamma   90.00
#
_symmetry.space_group_name_H-M   'P 1'
#
loop_
_entity.id
_entity.type
_entity.pdbx_description
1 polymer ?
#
loop_
_entity_poly.entity_id
_entity_poly.type
_entity_poly.pdbx_seq_one_letter_code
_entity_poly.pdbx_strand_id
1 'polypeptide(L)'
;DWDPSASRGLFSMDAQISHAKNAADAEILLSESTGIPIWQTSLAIKDTGTLHTDAVIDGIASWSAEEPNLYMLTITLHDKAGAAIETARTRVGFRRVAIEDGILKINGKRLILRGVNRHEFNAHRGRAITEEDMLWDIRFLKRHNINAVRTSHYPNQSRWYQLCDEYGIYLIDEANLETHGSWNGPGDKAVGTSIPGDDLA
;
A
#
# COMPACT_ATOMS: atom_id res chain seq x y z
N ASP A 1 3.06 -11.02 -1.10
CA ASP A 1 3.49 -11.46 0.23
C ASP A 1 4.98 -11.83 0.22
N TRP A 2 5.54 -12.14 1.37
CA TRP A 2 6.93 -12.57 1.57
C TRP A 2 6.99 -13.88 2.35
N ASP A 3 7.79 -14.84 1.86
CA ASP A 3 8.08 -16.07 2.59
C ASP A 3 9.41 -15.92 3.36
N PRO A 4 9.39 -15.73 4.68
CA PRO A 4 10.60 -15.54 5.48
C PRO A 4 11.44 -16.83 5.62
N SER A 5 10.84 -18.01 5.39
CA SER A 5 11.53 -19.28 5.51
C SER A 5 12.43 -19.59 4.31
N ALA A 6 12.04 -19.09 3.14
CA ALA A 6 12.74 -19.32 1.88
C ALA A 6 13.31 -18.04 1.25
N SER A 7 13.08 -16.87 1.86
CA SER A 7 13.46 -15.55 1.34
C SER A 7 12.98 -15.33 -0.10
N ARG A 8 11.67 -15.53 -0.33
CA ARG A 8 11.01 -15.45 -1.64
C ARG A 8 9.87 -14.48 -1.65
N GLY A 9 9.67 -13.82 -2.78
CA GLY A 9 8.46 -13.06 -3.07
C GLY A 9 7.31 -13.98 -3.48
N LEU A 10 6.15 -13.82 -2.87
CA LEU A 10 4.91 -14.48 -3.27
C LEU A 10 4.05 -13.42 -3.97
N PHE A 11 4.03 -13.48 -5.29
CA PHE A 11 3.27 -12.55 -6.13
C PHE A 11 1.93 -13.16 -6.49
N SER A 12 0.86 -12.37 -6.35
CA SER A 12 -0.47 -12.70 -6.84
C SER A 12 -1.11 -11.43 -7.38
N MET A 13 -1.73 -11.50 -8.54
CA MET A 13 -2.37 -10.37 -9.19
C MET A 13 -3.70 -10.78 -9.78
N ASP A 14 -4.74 -10.00 -9.45
CA ASP A 14 -6.01 -9.96 -10.14
C ASP A 14 -6.17 -8.61 -10.81
N ALA A 15 -6.51 -8.60 -12.10
CA ALA A 15 -6.75 -7.38 -12.85
C ALA A 15 -8.03 -7.48 -13.69
N GLN A 16 -8.73 -6.36 -13.80
CA GLN A 16 -9.91 -6.22 -14.65
C GLN A 16 -9.65 -5.17 -15.73
N ILE A 17 -9.73 -5.56 -16.98
CA ILE A 17 -9.53 -4.69 -18.13
C ILE A 17 -10.90 -4.28 -18.65
N SER A 18 -11.19 -2.98 -18.60
CA SER A 18 -12.39 -2.41 -19.19
C SER A 18 -12.20 -2.24 -20.70
N HIS A 19 -13.25 -2.46 -21.47
CA HIS A 19 -13.24 -2.27 -22.95
C HIS A 19 -12.18 -3.13 -23.67
N ALA A 20 -11.98 -4.37 -23.23
CA ALA A 20 -10.92 -5.28 -23.67
C ALA A 20 -10.99 -5.72 -25.16
N LYS A 21 -11.98 -5.29 -25.93
CA LYS A 21 -12.24 -5.78 -27.31
C LYS A 21 -11.06 -5.67 -28.27
N ASN A 22 -10.17 -4.72 -28.05
CA ASN A 22 -9.01 -4.48 -28.92
C ASN A 22 -7.72 -5.08 -28.34
N ALA A 23 -7.73 -5.53 -27.09
CA ALA A 23 -6.58 -6.13 -26.44
C ALA A 23 -6.57 -7.63 -26.68
N ALA A 24 -5.41 -8.19 -27.01
CA ALA A 24 -5.19 -9.62 -27.24
C ALA A 24 -4.49 -10.30 -26.08
N ASP A 25 -3.47 -9.63 -25.53
CA ASP A 25 -2.69 -10.12 -24.39
C ASP A 25 -2.23 -8.98 -23.48
N ALA A 26 -1.82 -9.36 -22.29
CA ALA A 26 -1.17 -8.50 -21.31
C ALA A 26 0.19 -9.06 -20.94
N GLU A 27 1.23 -8.31 -21.18
CA GLU A 27 2.57 -8.57 -20.65
C GLU A 27 2.67 -7.99 -19.24
N ILE A 28 3.13 -8.81 -18.30
CA ILE A 28 3.32 -8.44 -16.90
C ILE A 28 4.81 -8.59 -16.59
N LEU A 29 5.44 -7.48 -16.27
CA LEU A 29 6.88 -7.40 -15.98
C LEU A 29 7.09 -6.87 -14.56
N LEU A 30 7.84 -7.62 -13.76
CA LEU A 30 8.42 -7.14 -12.51
C LEU A 30 9.90 -6.85 -12.73
N SER A 31 10.32 -5.64 -12.39
CA SER A 31 11.72 -5.22 -12.54
C SER A 31 12.24 -4.49 -11.30
N GLU A 32 13.55 -4.43 -11.16
CA GLU A 32 14.18 -3.52 -10.22
C GLU A 32 13.87 -2.05 -10.57
N SER A 33 14.14 -1.14 -9.65
CA SER A 33 14.02 0.31 -9.89
C SER A 33 14.93 0.81 -11.01
N THR A 34 16.02 0.06 -11.29
CA THR A 34 16.96 0.29 -12.40
C THR A 34 16.42 -0.15 -13.76
N GLY A 35 15.29 -0.87 -13.78
CA GLY A 35 14.69 -1.43 -14.98
C GLY A 35 15.16 -2.83 -15.34
N ILE A 36 16.01 -3.46 -14.52
CA ILE A 36 16.46 -4.84 -14.76
C ILE A 36 15.29 -5.79 -14.50
N PRO A 37 14.88 -6.62 -15.49
CA PRO A 37 13.82 -7.60 -15.33
C PRO A 37 14.16 -8.65 -14.27
N ILE A 38 13.18 -8.99 -13.43
CA ILE A 38 13.28 -10.04 -12.42
C ILE A 38 12.37 -11.20 -12.78
N TRP A 39 11.15 -10.89 -13.17
CA TRP A 39 10.14 -11.86 -13.55
C TRP A 39 9.20 -11.27 -14.58
N GLN A 40 8.75 -12.11 -15.52
CA GLN A 40 7.77 -11.69 -16.52
C GLN A 40 6.87 -12.86 -16.93
N THR A 41 5.67 -12.52 -17.37
CA THR A 41 4.71 -13.44 -18.00
C THR A 41 3.84 -12.71 -18.99
N SER A 42 3.18 -13.45 -19.88
CA SER A 42 2.15 -12.92 -20.77
C SER A 42 0.87 -13.72 -20.62
N LEU A 43 -0.26 -13.05 -20.55
CA LEU A 43 -1.58 -13.66 -20.39
C LEU A 43 -2.49 -13.23 -21.53
N ALA A 44 -3.14 -14.20 -22.19
CA ALA A 44 -4.16 -13.91 -23.17
C ALA A 44 -5.39 -13.28 -22.51
N ILE A 45 -5.89 -12.18 -23.07
CA ILE A 45 -7.08 -11.51 -22.60
C ILE A 45 -8.31 -12.20 -23.18
N LYS A 46 -9.17 -12.69 -22.28
CA LYS A 46 -10.48 -13.26 -22.62
C LYS A 46 -11.56 -12.17 -22.70
N ASP A 47 -12.69 -12.49 -23.27
CA ASP A 47 -13.83 -11.54 -23.41
C ASP A 47 -14.29 -10.94 -22.08
N THR A 48 -14.09 -11.64 -20.97
CA THR A 48 -14.39 -11.14 -19.60
C THR A 48 -13.49 -9.99 -19.17
N GLY A 49 -12.30 -9.85 -19.80
CA GLY A 49 -11.29 -8.87 -19.40
C GLY A 49 -10.63 -9.16 -18.06
N THR A 50 -10.89 -10.31 -17.44
CA THR A 50 -10.28 -10.70 -16.15
C THR A 50 -8.96 -11.41 -16.36
N LEU A 51 -7.93 -10.97 -15.66
CA LEU A 51 -6.61 -11.61 -15.63
C LEU A 51 -6.30 -12.04 -14.20
N HIS A 52 -5.68 -13.20 -14.07
CA HIS A 52 -5.14 -13.70 -12.81
C HIS A 52 -3.78 -14.35 -13.07
N THR A 53 -2.83 -14.10 -12.18
CA THR A 53 -1.52 -14.79 -12.19
C THR A 53 -0.91 -14.85 -10.80
N ASP A 54 -0.27 -15.97 -10.51
CA ASP A 54 0.52 -16.20 -9.31
C ASP A 54 1.95 -16.57 -9.69
N ALA A 55 2.91 -16.15 -8.86
CA ALA A 55 4.31 -16.54 -9.02
C ALA A 55 5.03 -16.59 -7.67
N VAL A 56 5.98 -17.51 -7.59
CA VAL A 56 7.00 -17.52 -6.55
C VAL A 56 8.28 -16.99 -7.18
N ILE A 57 8.82 -15.90 -6.62
CA ILE A 57 9.93 -15.17 -7.24
C ILE A 57 11.12 -15.20 -6.29
N ASP A 58 12.19 -15.85 -6.75
CA ASP A 58 13.46 -15.92 -6.03
C ASP A 58 14.25 -14.61 -6.18
N GLY A 59 15.17 -14.34 -5.25
CA GLY A 59 16.04 -13.16 -5.30
C GLY A 59 15.38 -11.82 -4.98
N ILE A 60 14.14 -11.86 -4.51
CA ILE A 60 13.41 -10.67 -4.04
C ILE A 60 13.87 -10.29 -2.62
N ALA A 61 14.25 -9.04 -2.42
CA ALA A 61 14.44 -8.48 -1.09
C ALA A 61 13.10 -8.02 -0.50
N SER A 62 12.86 -8.34 0.78
CA SER A 62 11.62 -7.92 1.45
C SER A 62 11.62 -6.42 1.72
N TRP A 63 10.41 -5.84 1.77
CA TRP A 63 10.21 -4.46 2.22
C TRP A 63 10.09 -4.40 3.75
N SER A 64 10.78 -3.46 4.36
CA SER A 64 10.62 -3.07 5.76
C SER A 64 10.85 -1.57 5.92
N ALA A 65 10.58 -1.00 7.11
CA ALA A 65 10.88 0.41 7.38
C ALA A 65 12.39 0.72 7.34
N GLU A 66 13.24 -0.26 7.63
CA GLU A 66 14.70 -0.11 7.59
C GLU A 66 15.26 -0.31 6.16
N GLU A 67 14.65 -1.22 5.41
CA GLU A 67 15.03 -1.58 4.04
C GLU A 67 13.78 -1.54 3.15
N PRO A 68 13.37 -0.36 2.66
CA PRO A 68 12.14 -0.20 1.89
C PRO A 68 12.33 -0.59 0.42
N ASN A 69 12.63 -1.88 0.19
CA ASN A 69 12.84 -2.41 -1.14
C ASN A 69 11.53 -2.42 -1.95
N LEU A 70 11.54 -1.71 -3.06
CA LEU A 70 10.41 -1.60 -3.99
C LEU A 70 10.83 -2.02 -5.39
N TYR A 71 9.89 -2.65 -6.08
CA TYR A 71 10.02 -3.12 -7.45
C TYR A 71 8.99 -2.42 -8.34
N MET A 72 9.28 -2.31 -9.63
CA MET A 72 8.35 -1.76 -10.60
C MET A 72 7.55 -2.89 -11.24
N LEU A 73 6.25 -2.88 -11.04
CA LEU A 73 5.30 -3.71 -11.78
C LEU A 73 4.81 -2.91 -12.99
N THR A 74 5.04 -3.45 -14.18
CA THR A 74 4.56 -2.88 -15.44
C THR A 74 3.61 -3.88 -16.09
N ILE A 75 2.43 -3.44 -16.48
CA ILE A 75 1.45 -4.20 -17.23
C ILE A 75 1.26 -3.50 -18.56
N THR A 76 1.56 -4.17 -19.67
CA THR A 76 1.41 -3.65 -21.02
C THR A 76 0.38 -4.47 -21.77
N LEU A 77 -0.66 -3.83 -22.27
CA LEU A 77 -1.68 -4.46 -23.13
C LEU A 77 -1.24 -4.35 -24.58
N HIS A 78 -1.36 -5.45 -25.33
CA HIS A 78 -1.09 -5.49 -26.75
C HIS A 78 -2.35 -5.82 -27.54
N ASP A 79 -2.42 -5.30 -28.77
CA ASP A 79 -3.44 -5.66 -29.74
C ASP A 79 -3.09 -7.00 -30.45
N LYS A 80 -3.97 -7.42 -31.36
CA LYS A 80 -3.76 -8.66 -32.16
C LYS A 80 -2.55 -8.60 -33.11
N ALA A 81 -2.03 -7.42 -33.38
CA ALA A 81 -0.83 -7.21 -34.20
C ALA A 81 0.46 -7.16 -33.33
N GLY A 82 0.32 -7.25 -32.01
CA GLY A 82 1.42 -7.16 -31.06
C GLY A 82 1.84 -5.72 -30.74
N ALA A 83 1.06 -4.72 -31.14
CA ALA A 83 1.35 -3.33 -30.79
C ALA A 83 0.87 -3.02 -29.38
N ALA A 84 1.71 -2.34 -28.59
CA ALA A 84 1.32 -1.86 -27.25
C ALA A 84 0.24 -0.77 -27.37
N ILE A 85 -0.89 -0.95 -26.70
CA ILE A 85 -2.04 -0.03 -26.72
C ILE A 85 -2.20 0.71 -25.40
N GLU A 86 -1.75 0.12 -24.27
CA GLU A 86 -1.81 0.75 -22.96
C GLU A 86 -0.70 0.19 -22.06
N THR A 87 -0.16 1.02 -21.16
CA THR A 87 0.79 0.58 -20.16
C THR A 87 0.46 1.20 -18.81
N ALA A 88 0.27 0.36 -17.81
CA ALA A 88 0.13 0.76 -16.41
C ALA A 88 1.39 0.41 -15.62
N ARG A 89 1.78 1.28 -14.68
CA ARG A 89 2.93 1.05 -13.81
C ARG A 89 2.61 1.37 -12.37
N THR A 90 3.07 0.51 -11.46
CA THR A 90 2.99 0.74 -10.02
C THR A 90 4.18 0.15 -9.31
N ARG A 91 4.52 0.71 -8.15
CA ARG A 91 5.54 0.12 -7.29
C ARG A 91 4.91 -0.92 -6.38
N VAL A 92 5.62 -2.01 -6.14
CA VAL A 92 5.21 -3.09 -5.25
C VAL A 92 6.35 -3.46 -4.31
N GLY A 93 6.00 -3.75 -3.05
CA GLY A 93 6.93 -4.27 -2.06
C GLY A 93 6.46 -5.63 -1.56
N PHE A 94 7.40 -6.51 -1.25
CA PHE A 94 7.10 -7.84 -0.72
C PHE A 94 7.31 -7.86 0.78
N ARG A 95 6.26 -8.10 1.55
CA ARG A 95 6.32 -8.18 3.01
C ARG A 95 5.26 -9.12 3.54
N ARG A 96 5.52 -9.70 4.69
CA ARG A 96 4.55 -10.48 5.45
C ARG A 96 4.34 -9.84 6.82
N VAL A 97 3.10 -9.45 7.11
CA VAL A 97 2.69 -9.00 8.45
C VAL A 97 1.86 -10.11 9.06
N ALA A 98 2.21 -10.53 10.26
CA ALA A 98 1.51 -11.60 10.97
C ALA A 98 1.50 -11.35 12.47
N ILE A 99 0.50 -11.90 13.17
CA ILE A 99 0.51 -12.02 14.63
C ILE A 99 0.77 -13.49 14.93
N GLU A 100 1.92 -13.77 15.52
CA GLU A 100 2.34 -15.12 15.88
C GLU A 100 2.71 -15.13 17.38
N ASP A 101 2.13 -16.05 18.13
CA ASP A 101 2.28 -16.14 19.59
C ASP A 101 1.95 -14.84 20.34
N GLY A 102 0.93 -14.09 19.84
CA GLY A 102 0.54 -12.79 20.40
C GLY A 102 1.50 -11.65 20.08
N ILE A 103 2.47 -11.86 19.20
CA ILE A 103 3.48 -10.85 18.82
C ILE A 103 3.25 -10.43 17.37
N LEU A 104 3.11 -9.12 17.15
CA LEU A 104 3.07 -8.55 15.80
C LEU A 104 4.48 -8.65 15.18
N LYS A 105 4.55 -9.26 14.01
CA LYS A 105 5.79 -9.49 13.27
C LYS A 105 5.71 -8.95 11.85
N ILE A 106 6.85 -8.51 11.33
CA ILE A 106 7.06 -8.24 9.91
C ILE A 106 8.20 -9.12 9.41
N ASN A 107 7.99 -9.83 8.30
CA ASN A 107 8.97 -10.75 7.70
C ASN A 107 9.56 -11.72 8.74
N GLY A 108 8.73 -12.23 9.65
CA GLY A 108 9.11 -13.14 10.72
C GLY A 108 9.80 -12.49 11.94
N LYS A 109 10.12 -11.19 11.91
CA LYS A 109 10.76 -10.46 13.02
C LYS A 109 9.73 -9.65 13.79
N ARG A 110 9.88 -9.57 15.12
CA ARG A 110 9.03 -8.73 15.97
C ARG A 110 9.02 -7.29 15.47
N LEU A 111 7.82 -6.73 15.27
CA LEU A 111 7.63 -5.34 14.89
C LEU A 111 7.42 -4.47 16.14
N ILE A 112 8.19 -3.40 16.25
CA ILE A 112 8.00 -2.35 17.26
C ILE A 112 7.68 -1.06 16.52
N LEU A 113 6.46 -0.57 16.69
CA LEU A 113 6.03 0.71 16.11
C LEU A 113 6.47 1.85 17.03
N ARG A 114 7.36 2.70 16.53
CA ARG A 114 7.73 3.99 17.12
C ARG A 114 7.04 5.06 16.30
N GLY A 115 5.78 5.34 16.64
CA GLY A 115 4.89 6.10 15.79
C GLY A 115 4.43 7.43 16.39
N VAL A 116 3.91 8.27 15.53
CA VAL A 116 3.27 9.54 15.85
C VAL A 116 1.95 9.67 15.10
N ASN A 117 1.04 10.49 15.62
CA ASN A 117 -0.13 10.94 14.88
C ASN A 117 0.27 12.07 13.94
N ARG A 118 -0.30 12.09 12.74
CA ARG A 118 -0.05 13.13 11.74
C ARG A 118 -1.36 13.65 11.17
N HIS A 119 -1.49 14.96 11.11
CA HIS A 119 -2.50 15.65 10.33
C HIS A 119 -1.91 16.17 9.02
N GLU A 120 -2.68 16.13 7.93
CA GLU A 120 -2.35 16.88 6.72
C GLU A 120 -2.62 18.36 6.96
N PHE A 121 -1.62 19.08 7.43
CA PHE A 121 -1.75 20.47 7.83
C PHE A 121 -0.44 21.25 7.61
N ASN A 122 -0.59 22.48 7.10
CA ASN A 122 0.48 23.44 6.98
C ASN A 122 0.04 24.76 7.63
N ALA A 123 0.91 25.41 8.41
CA ALA A 123 0.59 26.60 9.18
C ALA A 123 0.10 27.79 8.32
N HIS A 124 0.49 27.86 7.06
CA HIS A 124 0.13 28.94 6.15
C HIS A 124 -1.02 28.58 5.19
N ARG A 125 -1.17 27.30 4.86
CA ARG A 125 -2.11 26.83 3.84
C ARG A 125 -3.24 25.95 4.40
N GLY A 126 -3.26 25.69 5.70
CA GLY A 126 -4.21 24.79 6.32
C GLY A 126 -4.05 23.36 5.77
N ARG A 127 -5.14 22.76 5.31
CA ARG A 127 -5.14 21.39 4.76
C ARG A 127 -4.63 21.27 3.32
N ALA A 128 -4.34 22.38 2.64
CA ALA A 128 -3.79 22.37 1.29
C ALA A 128 -2.26 22.16 1.34
N ILE A 129 -1.84 20.97 1.71
CA ILE A 129 -0.42 20.60 1.77
C ILE A 129 0.12 20.22 0.39
N THR A 130 1.41 20.40 0.21
CA THR A 130 2.15 20.04 -1.00
C THR A 130 2.99 18.79 -0.78
N GLU A 131 3.53 18.23 -1.87
CA GLU A 131 4.49 17.12 -1.77
C GLU A 131 5.76 17.54 -1.00
N GLU A 132 6.19 18.80 -1.10
CA GLU A 132 7.32 19.31 -0.33
C GLU A 132 7.06 19.26 1.19
N ASP A 133 5.85 19.62 1.62
CA ASP A 133 5.45 19.48 3.04
C ASP A 133 5.53 18.02 3.49
N MET A 134 5.01 17.08 2.67
CA MET A 134 5.06 15.65 2.97
C MET A 134 6.50 15.12 3.04
N LEU A 135 7.35 15.54 2.12
CA LEU A 135 8.78 15.18 2.12
C LEU A 135 9.52 15.73 3.32
N TRP A 136 9.16 16.95 3.77
CA TRP A 136 9.72 17.50 5.00
C TRP A 136 9.34 16.64 6.21
N ASP A 137 8.05 16.30 6.34
CA ASP A 137 7.54 15.44 7.42
C ASP A 137 8.28 14.10 7.44
N ILE A 138 8.35 13.40 6.31
CA ILE A 138 9.00 12.07 6.22
C ILE A 138 10.47 12.13 6.59
N ARG A 139 11.20 13.13 6.08
CA ARG A 139 12.62 13.31 6.42
C ARG A 139 12.82 13.60 7.90
N PHE A 140 11.92 14.39 8.49
CA PHE A 140 11.91 14.63 9.93
C PHE A 140 11.68 13.34 10.72
N LEU A 141 10.68 12.56 10.36
CA LEU A 141 10.38 11.27 10.99
C LEU A 141 11.58 10.33 10.97
N LYS A 142 12.18 10.15 9.79
CA LYS A 142 13.36 9.26 9.62
C LYS A 142 14.56 9.72 10.45
N ARG A 143 14.83 11.03 10.50
CA ARG A 143 15.94 11.60 11.31
C ARG A 143 15.76 11.39 12.81
N HIS A 144 14.51 11.22 13.27
CA HIS A 144 14.18 11.00 14.68
C HIS A 144 13.87 9.54 15.03
N ASN A 145 14.22 8.59 14.14
CA ASN A 145 13.97 7.16 14.32
C ASN A 145 12.48 6.81 14.53
N ILE A 146 11.59 7.59 13.93
CA ILE A 146 10.16 7.32 13.88
C ILE A 146 9.91 6.46 12.65
N ASN A 147 9.33 5.28 12.85
CA ASN A 147 9.08 4.31 11.78
C ASN A 147 7.61 4.11 11.44
N ALA A 148 6.70 4.80 12.14
CA ALA A 148 5.27 4.63 11.94
C ALA A 148 4.52 5.95 12.04
N VAL A 149 3.42 6.06 11.31
CA VAL A 149 2.48 7.19 11.35
C VAL A 149 1.06 6.66 11.42
N ARG A 150 0.22 7.28 12.27
CA ARG A 150 -1.22 7.15 12.19
C ARG A 150 -1.78 8.37 11.47
N THR A 151 -2.57 8.12 10.41
CA THR A 151 -3.21 9.19 9.63
C THR A 151 -4.42 9.74 10.37
N SER A 152 -4.18 10.52 11.40
CA SER A 152 -5.25 11.05 12.25
C SER A 152 -5.92 12.26 11.62
N HIS A 153 -7.24 12.29 11.40
CA HIS A 153 -8.21 11.19 11.62
C HIS A 153 -8.97 10.93 10.32
N TYR A 154 -8.26 10.75 9.21
CA TYR A 154 -8.81 10.63 7.84
C TYR A 154 -7.75 10.07 6.89
N PRO A 155 -8.16 9.47 5.77
CA PRO A 155 -7.24 9.08 4.71
C PRO A 155 -6.46 10.29 4.19
N ASN A 156 -5.18 10.10 3.97
CA ASN A 156 -4.30 11.14 3.46
C ASN A 156 -4.28 11.16 1.91
N GLN A 157 -3.56 12.11 1.31
CA GLN A 157 -3.35 12.15 -0.14
C GLN A 157 -2.62 10.89 -0.61
N SER A 158 -2.96 10.38 -1.79
CA SER A 158 -2.34 9.15 -2.35
C SER A 158 -0.81 9.24 -2.40
N ARG A 159 -0.27 10.44 -2.61
CA ARG A 159 1.19 10.66 -2.64
C ARG A 159 1.85 10.40 -1.29
N TRP A 160 1.16 10.66 -0.17
CA TRP A 160 1.66 10.35 1.17
C TRP A 160 1.93 8.85 1.35
N TYR A 161 1.00 8.01 0.92
CA TYR A 161 1.16 6.55 0.98
C TYR A 161 2.36 6.07 0.16
N GLN A 162 2.50 6.60 -1.06
CA GLN A 162 3.65 6.28 -1.91
C GLN A 162 4.99 6.69 -1.27
N LEU A 163 5.02 7.86 -0.63
CA LEU A 163 6.22 8.32 0.08
C LEU A 163 6.51 7.46 1.32
N CYS A 164 5.48 6.98 2.03
CA CYS A 164 5.67 6.04 3.13
C CYS A 164 6.27 4.72 2.65
N ASP A 165 5.84 4.21 1.49
CA ASP A 165 6.43 3.02 0.86
C ASP A 165 7.89 3.27 0.45
N GLU A 166 8.17 4.43 -0.16
CA GLU A 166 9.51 4.81 -0.65
C GLU A 166 10.53 5.00 0.48
N TYR A 167 10.11 5.61 1.58
CA TYR A 167 11.00 5.98 2.69
C TYR A 167 10.96 4.97 3.86
N GLY A 168 10.10 3.96 3.81
CA GLY A 168 9.97 2.97 4.87
C GLY A 168 9.30 3.54 6.12
N ILE A 169 8.02 3.88 6.03
CA ILE A 169 7.17 4.28 7.14
C ILE A 169 5.98 3.34 7.20
N TYR A 170 5.75 2.71 8.33
CA TYR A 170 4.52 1.95 8.57
C TYR A 170 3.36 2.90 8.75
N LEU A 171 2.20 2.53 8.21
CA LEU A 171 0.98 3.32 8.34
C LEU A 171 -0.09 2.57 9.12
N ILE A 172 -0.73 3.31 10.04
CA ILE A 172 -2.04 2.97 10.59
C ILE A 172 -3.01 3.96 9.95
N ASP A 173 -3.66 3.51 8.89
CA ASP A 173 -4.60 4.34 8.14
C ASP A 173 -5.94 4.42 8.85
N GLU A 174 -6.55 5.59 8.84
CA GLU A 174 -7.84 5.83 9.47
C GLU A 174 -8.91 6.16 8.43
N ALA A 175 -10.05 5.50 8.56
CA ALA A 175 -11.26 5.92 7.84
C ALA A 175 -11.74 7.27 8.36
N ASN A 176 -12.31 8.09 7.47
CA ASN A 176 -12.92 9.37 7.86
C ASN A 176 -14.28 9.15 8.53
N LEU A 177 -14.25 8.47 9.66
CA LEU A 177 -15.43 8.10 10.43
C LEU A 177 -15.24 8.55 11.88
N GLU A 178 -15.77 9.74 12.20
CA GLU A 178 -15.77 10.33 13.53
C GLU A 178 -17.13 10.14 14.19
N THR A 179 -17.15 9.51 15.35
CA THR A 179 -18.38 9.16 16.07
C THR A 179 -18.45 9.76 17.47
N HIS A 180 -17.82 10.91 17.69
CA HIS A 180 -17.79 11.59 18.99
C HIS A 180 -19.18 11.85 19.59
N GLY A 181 -20.19 12.05 18.74
CA GLY A 181 -21.56 12.24 19.19
C GLY A 181 -22.16 11.01 19.90
N SER A 182 -21.68 9.81 19.57
CA SER A 182 -22.14 8.58 20.21
C SER A 182 -21.41 8.28 21.53
N TRP A 183 -20.33 9.01 21.85
CA TRP A 183 -19.58 8.82 23.10
C TRP A 183 -20.27 9.47 24.30
N ASN A 184 -21.13 10.46 24.06
CA ASN A 184 -21.84 11.22 25.08
C ASN A 184 -23.33 10.83 25.05
N GLY A 185 -23.65 9.65 25.56
CA GLY A 185 -25.05 9.24 25.74
C GLY A 185 -25.77 10.09 26.76
N PRO A 186 -27.13 10.12 26.75
CA PRO A 186 -27.91 10.80 27.78
C PRO A 186 -27.54 10.26 29.15
N GLY A 187 -26.94 11.10 30.00
CA GLY A 187 -26.54 10.77 31.37
C GLY A 187 -25.05 10.53 31.60
N ASP A 188 -24.16 11.16 30.82
CA ASP A 188 -22.68 11.16 31.00
C ASP A 188 -22.02 9.77 31.08
N LYS A 189 -22.66 8.74 30.59
CA LYS A 189 -22.00 7.44 30.40
C LYS A 189 -21.36 7.43 29.03
N ALA A 190 -20.03 7.35 29.01
CA ALA A 190 -19.33 7.03 27.80
C ALA A 190 -19.92 5.74 27.19
N VAL A 191 -20.66 5.89 26.11
CA VAL A 191 -21.18 4.76 25.38
C VAL A 191 -19.99 4.18 24.62
N GLY A 192 -19.55 2.98 25.01
CA GLY A 192 -18.37 2.32 24.47
C GLY A 192 -18.51 1.81 23.03
N THR A 193 -19.50 2.28 22.27
CA THR A 193 -19.68 1.93 20.87
C THR A 193 -19.32 3.10 19.99
N SER A 194 -18.31 2.92 19.20
CA SER A 194 -17.92 3.86 18.13
C SER A 194 -18.54 3.46 16.77
N ILE A 195 -19.58 2.64 16.77
CA ILE A 195 -20.25 2.16 15.55
C ILE A 195 -21.45 3.04 15.26
N PRO A 196 -21.47 3.75 14.10
CA PRO A 196 -22.64 4.51 13.68
C PRO A 196 -23.83 3.59 13.48
N GLY A 197 -24.96 3.89 14.11
CA GLY A 197 -26.19 3.12 14.00
C GLY A 197 -26.66 2.41 15.26
N ASP A 198 -25.81 2.24 16.26
CA ASP A 198 -26.23 1.69 17.56
C ASP A 198 -27.12 2.67 18.35
N ASP A 199 -27.13 3.97 17.96
CA ASP A 199 -27.97 5.02 18.56
C ASP A 199 -29.34 5.18 17.87
N LEU A 200 -29.67 4.32 16.92
CA LEU A 200 -30.93 4.37 16.15
C LEU A 200 -32.00 3.40 16.66
N ALA A 201 -31.81 2.80 17.84
CA ALA A 201 -32.78 1.90 18.47
C ALA A 201 -33.60 2.61 19.54
#